data_d48017b01bfc9095e9bba57f6f34c656
#
_entry.id   d48017b01bfc9095e9bba57f6f34c656
#
_cell.length_a   1.000
_cell.length_b   1.000
_cell.length_c   1.000
_cell.angle_alpha   90.00
_cell.angle_beta   90.00
_cell.angle_gamma   90.00
#
_symmetry.space_group_name_H-M   'P 1'
#
loop_
_entity.id
_entity.type
_entity.pdbx_description
1 polymer ?
#
loop_
_entity_poly.entity_id
_entity_poly.type
_entity_poly.pdbx_seq_one_letter_code
_entity_poly.pdbx_strand_id
1 'polypeptide(L)'
;MQALSKLISKDNIWKTVGIVGVLLIISKIFIGQNPVSDSIYIVGFAFLCSACLFIGVYFHQPYPVKGWYFLCFGQFFDSIGNYFFCRFFYLGGGQIDLVFEAIFYALGAVFFLIGIFSMINQFKEEVSSSTFVNGLIITLATSIFIWVVSIKDDLVVPNNLLDTVLLILFLFGVAAIIFVLSLIVMIRSGQITAIYLIFGAGLIMIIGILNYFKLYGWTSNYFLLEGISAISNLDLFYPVGYLLVSIAFLHPSLSKFKENQLFLRIDANRYIINILGISFLIIPITFLIQYFEGKDINDLLMISSVSIVFILVFFQVRNLSRTYYQIKDKNLELNNQNEMLKTLSNIDHLTQLFNRKFLFEYGEQAIKNAQFIKKRLAFAMIDLEDFDYVLERLGRNQADIALQDLSNTLLKIKRKDDIIIRYGGSEFMIIFDNIRPELDFENLMMRYRERTKLSMSIDGQEFILSYNTGIAFMPDDGADVRTLVEKADRALNQAKREGKGKIKFYNKLEEVTNLQRLKI
;
A
#
# COMPACT_ATOMS: atom_id res chain seq x y z
N MET A 1 -0.52 -21.67 36.22
CA MET A 1 -1.02 -22.15 34.91
C MET A 1 -1.45 -21.02 33.97
N GLN A 2 -2.26 -20.04 34.39
CA GLN A 2 -2.71 -18.94 33.52
C GLN A 2 -1.57 -18.06 32.94
N ALA A 3 -0.49 -17.79 33.71
CA ALA A 3 0.66 -17.03 33.21
C ALA A 3 1.44 -17.80 32.13
N LEU A 4 1.58 -19.11 32.30
CA LEU A 4 2.27 -19.99 31.33
C LEU A 4 1.47 -20.13 30.05
N SER A 5 0.15 -20.24 30.11
CA SER A 5 -0.71 -20.30 28.93
C SER A 5 -0.69 -19.00 28.12
N LYS A 6 -0.49 -17.85 28.77
CA LYS A 6 -0.36 -16.54 28.11
C LYS A 6 1.00 -16.36 27.42
N LEU A 7 2.08 -16.94 27.96
CA LEU A 7 3.41 -16.94 27.35
C LEU A 7 3.50 -17.87 26.13
N ILE A 8 2.76 -18.98 26.12
CA ILE A 8 2.72 -19.97 25.03
C ILE A 8 1.58 -19.66 24.04
N SER A 9 0.86 -18.53 24.22
CA SER A 9 -0.19 -18.13 23.30
C SER A 9 0.37 -17.86 21.90
N LYS A 10 -0.44 -18.09 20.88
CA LYS A 10 -0.12 -17.87 19.46
C LYS A 10 0.55 -16.51 19.19
N ASP A 11 0.16 -15.47 19.94
CA ASP A 11 0.63 -14.10 19.72
C ASP A 11 1.93 -13.77 20.46
N ASN A 12 2.31 -14.55 21.47
CA ASN A 12 3.46 -14.26 22.35
C ASN A 12 4.57 -15.29 22.31
N ILE A 13 4.33 -16.49 21.73
CA ILE A 13 5.30 -17.60 21.70
C ILE A 13 6.66 -17.17 21.09
N TRP A 14 6.66 -16.32 20.08
CA TRP A 14 7.87 -15.80 19.45
C TRP A 14 8.74 -14.98 20.41
N LYS A 15 8.12 -14.21 21.34
CA LYS A 15 8.83 -13.45 22.37
C LYS A 15 9.50 -14.40 23.35
N THR A 16 8.79 -15.44 23.74
CA THR A 16 9.30 -16.45 24.68
C THR A 16 10.49 -17.19 24.07
N VAL A 17 10.36 -17.65 22.83
CA VAL A 17 11.45 -18.32 22.11
C VAL A 17 12.63 -17.35 21.89
N GLY A 18 12.37 -16.09 21.56
CA GLY A 18 13.41 -15.07 21.41
C GLY A 18 14.19 -14.85 22.71
N ILE A 19 13.51 -14.64 23.84
CA ILE A 19 14.16 -14.42 25.14
C ILE A 19 14.96 -15.65 25.58
N VAL A 20 14.34 -16.83 25.53
CA VAL A 20 15.02 -18.09 25.92
C VAL A 20 16.20 -18.37 25.00
N GLY A 21 16.04 -18.19 23.67
CA GLY A 21 17.12 -18.39 22.72
C GLY A 21 18.31 -17.46 22.95
N VAL A 22 18.05 -16.18 23.20
CA VAL A 22 19.12 -15.21 23.55
C VAL A 22 19.84 -15.61 24.83
N LEU A 23 19.11 -16.01 25.87
CA LEU A 23 19.71 -16.47 27.13
C LEU A 23 20.57 -17.71 26.90
N LEU A 24 20.13 -18.67 26.08
CA LEU A 24 20.92 -19.84 25.72
C LEU A 24 22.18 -19.45 24.94
N ILE A 25 22.11 -18.54 23.99
CA ILE A 25 23.28 -18.04 23.26
C ILE A 25 24.26 -17.35 24.21
N ILE A 26 23.78 -16.54 25.14
CA ILE A 26 24.63 -15.89 26.15
C ILE A 26 25.27 -16.94 27.05
N SER A 27 24.54 -17.98 27.47
CA SER A 27 25.09 -19.03 28.34
C SER A 27 26.25 -19.78 27.66
N LYS A 28 26.23 -19.90 26.32
CA LYS A 28 27.34 -20.50 25.56
C LYS A 28 28.65 -19.76 25.77
N ILE A 29 28.63 -18.42 25.90
CA ILE A 29 29.82 -17.60 26.12
C ILE A 29 30.48 -17.98 27.44
N PHE A 30 29.71 -18.38 28.48
CA PHE A 30 30.22 -18.75 29.78
C PHE A 30 30.67 -20.21 29.93
N ILE A 31 30.13 -21.10 29.04
CA ILE A 31 30.48 -22.55 29.09
C ILE A 31 31.88 -22.81 28.51
N GLY A 32 32.41 -21.85 27.76
CA GLY A 32 33.69 -21.98 27.11
C GLY A 32 33.65 -22.89 25.85
N GLN A 33 34.82 -23.08 25.25
CA GLN A 33 34.99 -23.81 24.00
C GLN A 33 35.20 -25.30 24.30
N ASN A 34 34.21 -26.11 23.92
CA ASN A 34 34.27 -27.56 24.02
C ASN A 34 33.54 -28.16 22.82
N PRO A 35 34.19 -29.04 22.03
CA PRO A 35 33.57 -29.65 20.86
C PRO A 35 32.21 -30.29 21.12
N VAL A 36 32.02 -30.92 22.27
CA VAL A 36 30.73 -31.49 22.66
C VAL A 36 29.68 -30.42 22.90
N SER A 37 30.03 -29.35 23.64
CA SER A 37 29.08 -28.25 23.86
C SER A 37 28.73 -27.53 22.58
N ASP A 38 29.69 -27.32 21.69
CA ASP A 38 29.50 -26.64 20.39
C ASP A 38 28.54 -27.43 19.52
N SER A 39 28.74 -28.75 19.43
CA SER A 39 27.83 -29.67 18.73
C SER A 39 26.41 -29.60 19.29
N ILE A 40 26.24 -29.61 20.61
CA ILE A 40 24.92 -29.54 21.26
C ILE A 40 24.22 -28.24 20.91
N TYR A 41 24.91 -27.10 20.91
CA TYR A 41 24.31 -25.81 20.57
C TYR A 41 23.92 -25.74 19.09
N ILE A 42 24.79 -26.13 18.17
CA ILE A 42 24.51 -26.10 16.73
C ILE A 42 23.31 -27.01 16.40
N VAL A 43 23.39 -28.26 16.80
CA VAL A 43 22.35 -29.26 16.52
C VAL A 43 21.05 -28.92 17.26
N GLY A 44 21.16 -28.54 18.55
CA GLY A 44 20.00 -28.18 19.34
C GLY A 44 19.23 -26.98 18.77
N PHE A 45 19.92 -25.91 18.37
CA PHE A 45 19.27 -24.76 17.74
C PHE A 45 18.72 -25.10 16.34
N ALA A 46 19.38 -25.94 15.57
CA ALA A 46 18.86 -26.37 14.26
C ALA A 46 17.53 -27.14 14.39
N PHE A 47 17.45 -28.11 15.31
CA PHE A 47 16.20 -28.83 15.58
C PHE A 47 15.13 -27.95 16.23
N LEU A 48 15.51 -27.03 17.13
CA LEU A 48 14.59 -26.05 17.71
C LEU A 48 14.01 -25.16 16.61
N CYS A 49 14.85 -24.69 15.69
CA CYS A 49 14.42 -23.92 14.54
C CYS A 49 13.41 -24.71 13.71
N SER A 50 13.74 -25.96 13.35
CA SER A 50 12.84 -26.84 12.60
C SER A 50 11.47 -26.96 13.29
N ALA A 51 11.43 -27.23 14.58
CA ALA A 51 10.19 -27.31 15.35
C ALA A 51 9.42 -25.97 15.33
N CYS A 52 10.10 -24.84 15.51
CA CYS A 52 9.50 -23.51 15.47
C CYS A 52 8.88 -23.19 14.10
N LEU A 53 9.52 -23.62 13.01
CA LEU A 53 9.00 -23.46 11.66
C LEU A 53 7.68 -24.21 11.50
N PHE A 54 7.63 -25.49 11.87
CA PHE A 54 6.39 -26.28 11.80
C PHE A 54 5.28 -25.69 12.66
N ILE A 55 5.58 -25.27 13.90
CA ILE A 55 4.62 -24.62 14.79
C ILE A 55 4.11 -23.31 14.21
N GLY A 56 5.00 -22.48 13.66
CA GLY A 56 4.66 -21.21 13.06
C GLY A 56 3.74 -21.36 11.84
N VAL A 57 4.06 -22.28 10.94
CA VAL A 57 3.21 -22.59 9.77
C VAL A 57 1.85 -23.14 10.20
N TYR A 58 1.82 -24.01 11.21
CA TYR A 58 0.57 -24.56 11.75
C TYR A 58 -0.32 -23.46 12.36
N PHE A 59 0.26 -22.55 13.16
CA PHE A 59 -0.51 -21.48 13.81
C PHE A 59 -0.96 -20.38 12.87
N HIS A 60 -0.10 -19.97 11.97
CA HIS A 60 -0.34 -18.79 11.14
C HIS A 60 -0.88 -19.13 9.75
N GLN A 61 -0.69 -20.38 9.29
CA GLN A 61 -1.12 -20.91 8.00
C GLN A 61 -0.91 -19.90 6.85
N PRO A 62 0.33 -19.46 6.61
CA PRO A 62 0.63 -18.50 5.57
C PRO A 62 0.35 -19.10 4.19
N TYR A 63 -0.11 -18.28 3.26
CA TYR A 63 -0.39 -18.75 1.90
C TYR A 63 0.85 -18.59 1.00
N PRO A 64 1.20 -19.56 0.13
CA PRO A 64 0.62 -20.92 -0.02
C PRO A 64 1.15 -21.90 1.05
N VAL A 65 0.25 -22.45 1.84
CA VAL A 65 0.61 -23.27 3.01
C VAL A 65 1.54 -24.45 2.66
N LYS A 66 1.32 -25.11 1.52
CA LYS A 66 2.17 -26.22 1.07
C LYS A 66 3.62 -25.80 0.86
N GLY A 67 3.85 -24.64 0.24
CA GLY A 67 5.20 -24.11 0.01
C GLY A 67 5.95 -23.90 1.33
N TRP A 68 5.26 -23.37 2.34
CA TRP A 68 5.84 -23.17 3.67
C TRP A 68 6.19 -24.47 4.38
N TYR A 69 5.36 -25.53 4.25
CA TYR A 69 5.70 -26.84 4.79
C TYR A 69 6.92 -27.46 4.11
N PHE A 70 7.11 -27.26 2.81
CA PHE A 70 8.33 -27.69 2.14
C PHE A 70 9.57 -27.00 2.71
N LEU A 71 9.50 -25.71 3.05
CA LEU A 71 10.60 -25.03 3.74
C LEU A 71 10.87 -25.63 5.13
N CYS A 72 9.83 -26.01 5.87
CA CYS A 72 9.97 -26.68 7.17
C CYS A 72 10.68 -28.03 7.02
N PHE A 73 10.32 -28.84 6.01
CA PHE A 73 11.00 -30.09 5.73
C PHE A 73 12.45 -29.87 5.28
N GLY A 74 12.72 -28.82 4.48
CA GLY A 74 14.07 -28.42 4.12
C GLY A 74 14.93 -28.17 5.35
N GLN A 75 14.44 -27.37 6.29
CA GLN A 75 15.13 -27.09 7.56
C GLN A 75 15.28 -28.33 8.45
N PHE A 76 14.32 -29.24 8.43
CA PHE A 76 14.40 -30.48 9.18
C PHE A 76 15.54 -31.37 8.67
N PHE A 77 15.65 -31.56 7.35
CA PHE A 77 16.76 -32.33 6.76
C PHE A 77 18.10 -31.63 6.94
N ASP A 78 18.16 -30.32 6.85
CA ASP A 78 19.34 -29.51 7.20
C ASP A 78 19.79 -29.76 8.64
N SER A 79 18.84 -29.84 9.59
CA SER A 79 19.14 -30.13 11.00
C SER A 79 19.75 -31.52 11.19
N ILE A 80 19.32 -32.52 10.41
CA ILE A 80 19.93 -33.86 10.42
C ILE A 80 21.33 -33.81 9.80
N GLY A 81 21.51 -33.06 8.71
CA GLY A 81 22.84 -32.83 8.12
C GLY A 81 23.82 -32.22 9.13
N ASN A 82 23.38 -31.20 9.87
CA ASN A 82 24.17 -30.59 10.94
C ASN A 82 24.55 -31.56 12.05
N TYR A 83 23.69 -32.54 12.38
CA TYR A 83 24.02 -33.57 13.35
C TYR A 83 25.19 -34.43 12.84
N PHE A 84 25.17 -34.89 11.60
CA PHE A 84 26.25 -35.70 11.02
C PHE A 84 27.52 -34.86 10.82
N PHE A 85 27.42 -33.61 10.41
CA PHE A 85 28.51 -32.64 10.38
C PHE A 85 29.21 -32.57 11.74
N CYS A 86 28.47 -32.28 12.81
CA CYS A 86 29.03 -32.15 14.15
C CYS A 86 29.64 -33.49 14.64
N ARG A 87 29.02 -34.61 14.30
CA ARG A 87 29.52 -35.94 14.64
C ARG A 87 30.87 -36.19 14.00
N PHE A 88 31.03 -35.86 12.73
CA PHE A 88 32.29 -36.03 12.03
C PHE A 88 33.39 -35.09 12.55
N PHE A 89 33.08 -33.77 12.60
CA PHE A 89 34.09 -32.74 12.89
C PHE A 89 34.44 -32.60 14.36
N TYR A 90 33.44 -32.68 15.23
CA TYR A 90 33.64 -32.38 16.67
C TYR A 90 33.71 -33.63 17.55
N LEU A 91 33.13 -34.75 17.12
CA LEU A 91 32.98 -35.94 17.97
C LEU A 91 33.78 -37.15 17.43
N GLY A 92 34.62 -36.95 16.43
CA GLY A 92 35.49 -38.02 15.91
C GLY A 92 34.75 -39.10 15.12
N GLY A 93 33.70 -38.75 14.40
CA GLY A 93 32.96 -39.66 13.52
C GLY A 93 33.76 -40.17 12.33
N GLY A 94 33.25 -41.17 11.62
CA GLY A 94 33.89 -41.77 10.48
C GLY A 94 33.50 -41.12 9.14
N GLN A 95 34.18 -41.50 8.05
CA GLN A 95 33.87 -40.99 6.70
C GLN A 95 32.41 -41.22 6.26
N ILE A 96 31.73 -42.18 6.82
CA ILE A 96 30.32 -42.46 6.56
C ILE A 96 29.43 -41.31 7.02
N ASP A 97 29.83 -40.54 8.05
CA ASP A 97 29.11 -39.39 8.55
C ASP A 97 29.13 -38.24 7.53
N LEU A 98 30.22 -38.04 6.79
CA LEU A 98 30.30 -37.08 5.69
C LEU A 98 29.34 -37.42 4.54
N VAL A 99 29.19 -38.71 4.25
CA VAL A 99 28.25 -39.15 3.22
C VAL A 99 26.80 -38.84 3.64
N PHE A 100 26.45 -39.14 4.89
CA PHE A 100 25.11 -38.81 5.41
C PHE A 100 24.88 -37.31 5.49
N GLU A 101 25.87 -36.54 5.94
CA GLU A 101 25.82 -35.07 5.92
C GLU A 101 25.45 -34.56 4.52
N ALA A 102 26.21 -34.94 3.51
CA ALA A 102 25.98 -34.51 2.12
C ALA A 102 24.60 -34.90 1.59
N ILE A 103 24.14 -36.13 1.89
CA ILE A 103 22.81 -36.62 1.50
C ILE A 103 21.71 -35.74 2.16
N PHE A 104 21.79 -35.48 3.46
CA PHE A 104 20.75 -34.74 4.15
C PHE A 104 20.72 -33.25 3.80
N TYR A 105 21.88 -32.64 3.57
CA TYR A 105 21.94 -31.27 3.03
C TYR A 105 21.37 -31.19 1.61
N ALA A 106 21.67 -32.17 0.75
CA ALA A 106 21.10 -32.24 -0.59
C ALA A 106 19.56 -32.39 -0.54
N LEU A 107 19.05 -33.27 0.32
CA LEU A 107 17.61 -33.42 0.53
C LEU A 107 17.00 -32.11 1.05
N GLY A 108 17.62 -31.45 2.03
CA GLY A 108 17.21 -30.17 2.53
C GLY A 108 17.10 -29.12 1.43
N ALA A 109 18.14 -29.01 0.60
CA ALA A 109 18.16 -28.09 -0.54
C ALA A 109 17.04 -28.37 -1.56
N VAL A 110 16.75 -29.62 -1.86
CA VAL A 110 15.64 -30.01 -2.76
C VAL A 110 14.30 -29.57 -2.18
N PHE A 111 14.05 -29.82 -0.90
CA PHE A 111 12.81 -29.38 -0.25
C PHE A 111 12.70 -27.85 -0.20
N PHE A 112 13.77 -27.13 0.08
CA PHE A 112 13.79 -25.67 -0.01
C PHE A 112 13.44 -25.21 -1.42
N LEU A 113 14.05 -25.76 -2.46
CA LEU A 113 13.76 -25.40 -3.85
C LEU A 113 12.31 -25.68 -4.24
N ILE A 114 11.73 -26.82 -3.82
CA ILE A 114 10.32 -27.13 -4.08
C ILE A 114 9.41 -26.11 -3.36
N GLY A 115 9.70 -25.80 -2.10
CA GLY A 115 8.94 -24.81 -1.32
C GLY A 115 8.93 -23.44 -1.99
N ILE A 116 10.08 -23.00 -2.38
CA ILE A 116 10.36 -21.78 -3.10
C ILE A 116 9.63 -21.72 -4.45
N PHE A 117 9.77 -22.77 -5.27
CA PHE A 117 9.10 -22.86 -6.57
C PHE A 117 7.57 -22.83 -6.42
N SER A 118 7.05 -23.51 -5.40
CA SER A 118 5.64 -23.47 -5.04
C SER A 118 5.18 -22.04 -4.71
N MET A 119 5.99 -21.26 -3.97
CA MET A 119 5.69 -19.88 -3.64
C MET A 119 5.75 -18.96 -4.87
N ILE A 120 6.79 -19.07 -5.69
CA ILE A 120 6.94 -18.26 -6.91
C ILE A 120 5.77 -18.49 -7.86
N ASN A 121 5.41 -19.75 -8.09
CA ASN A 121 4.33 -20.09 -9.01
C ASN A 121 2.98 -19.49 -8.55
N GLN A 122 2.78 -19.40 -7.24
CA GLN A 122 1.59 -18.82 -6.65
C GLN A 122 1.57 -17.28 -6.72
N PHE A 123 2.75 -16.66 -6.63
CA PHE A 123 2.90 -15.21 -6.72
C PHE A 123 3.28 -14.72 -8.13
N LYS A 124 3.16 -15.58 -9.14
CA LYS A 124 3.57 -15.28 -10.51
C LYS A 124 2.98 -13.99 -11.07
N GLU A 125 1.74 -13.69 -10.72
CA GLU A 125 1.06 -12.45 -11.13
C GLU A 125 1.55 -11.21 -10.37
N GLU A 126 2.14 -11.39 -9.18
CA GLU A 126 2.68 -10.30 -8.35
C GLU A 126 4.15 -10.00 -8.68
N VAL A 127 4.87 -10.92 -9.32
CA VAL A 127 6.27 -10.74 -9.70
C VAL A 127 6.36 -9.95 -11.00
N SER A 128 6.51 -8.64 -10.87
CA SER A 128 6.82 -7.79 -12.01
C SER A 128 8.23 -8.07 -12.55
N SER A 129 8.47 -7.73 -13.83
CA SER A 129 9.81 -7.79 -14.42
C SER A 129 10.83 -6.97 -13.62
N SER A 130 10.40 -5.86 -13.03
CA SER A 130 11.19 -5.02 -12.13
C SER A 130 11.60 -5.76 -10.86
N THR A 131 10.68 -6.46 -10.20
CA THR A 131 10.94 -7.25 -8.99
C THR A 131 11.95 -8.36 -9.27
N PHE A 132 11.81 -9.04 -10.42
CA PHE A 132 12.74 -10.09 -10.84
C PHE A 132 14.16 -9.56 -11.06
N VAL A 133 14.31 -8.43 -11.77
CA VAL A 133 15.61 -7.79 -12.02
C VAL A 133 16.26 -7.34 -10.70
N ASN A 134 15.49 -6.78 -9.78
CA ASN A 134 15.99 -6.37 -8.46
C ASN A 134 16.51 -7.58 -7.67
N GLY A 135 15.80 -8.71 -7.70
CA GLY A 135 16.25 -9.97 -7.11
C GLY A 135 17.59 -10.43 -7.68
N LEU A 136 17.75 -10.37 -9.00
CA LEU A 136 19.01 -10.70 -9.67
C LEU A 136 20.16 -9.79 -9.25
N ILE A 137 19.93 -8.48 -9.14
CA ILE A 137 20.97 -7.51 -8.70
C ILE A 137 21.46 -7.87 -7.30
N ILE A 138 20.55 -8.12 -6.35
CA ILE A 138 20.91 -8.48 -4.98
C ILE A 138 21.68 -9.81 -4.95
N THR A 139 21.20 -10.80 -5.70
CA THR A 139 21.84 -12.12 -5.76
C THR A 139 23.26 -12.03 -6.30
N LEU A 140 23.46 -11.32 -7.41
CA LEU A 140 24.78 -11.13 -8.01
C LEU A 140 25.72 -10.38 -7.07
N ALA A 141 25.26 -9.27 -6.47
CA ALA A 141 26.08 -8.49 -5.55
C ALA A 141 26.50 -9.34 -4.34
N THR A 142 25.57 -10.08 -3.75
CA THR A 142 25.84 -10.92 -2.58
C THR A 142 26.75 -12.12 -2.96
N SER A 143 26.51 -12.76 -4.10
CA SER A 143 27.34 -13.88 -4.58
C SER A 143 28.77 -13.44 -4.88
N ILE A 144 28.97 -12.27 -5.49
CA ILE A 144 30.29 -11.70 -5.74
C ILE A 144 31.00 -11.38 -4.42
N PHE A 145 30.29 -10.78 -3.46
CA PHE A 145 30.83 -10.53 -2.12
C PHE A 145 31.32 -11.80 -1.45
N ILE A 146 30.47 -12.85 -1.42
CA ILE A 146 30.83 -14.14 -0.83
C ILE A 146 32.03 -14.76 -1.56
N TRP A 147 32.02 -14.74 -2.91
CA TRP A 147 33.12 -15.26 -3.70
C TRP A 147 34.44 -14.57 -3.37
N VAL A 148 34.45 -13.26 -3.39
CA VAL A 148 35.70 -12.47 -3.23
C VAL A 148 36.23 -12.53 -1.79
N VAL A 149 35.35 -12.44 -0.79
CA VAL A 149 35.76 -12.35 0.62
C VAL A 149 36.04 -13.71 1.22
N SER A 150 35.30 -14.74 0.82
CA SER A 150 35.30 -16.02 1.53
C SER A 150 35.88 -17.20 0.72
N ILE A 151 35.91 -17.09 -0.61
CA ILE A 151 36.15 -18.27 -1.46
C ILE A 151 37.47 -18.18 -2.24
N LYS A 152 37.75 -17.01 -2.82
CA LYS A 152 38.78 -16.86 -3.86
C LYS A 152 40.18 -17.35 -3.43
N ASP A 153 40.56 -17.03 -2.19
CA ASP A 153 41.92 -17.29 -1.71
C ASP A 153 42.09 -18.67 -1.05
N ASP A 154 40.97 -19.25 -0.59
CA ASP A 154 40.96 -20.55 0.11
C ASP A 154 40.49 -21.71 -0.80
N LEU A 155 40.11 -21.40 -2.05
CA LEU A 155 39.59 -22.40 -2.97
C LEU A 155 40.74 -23.30 -3.48
N VAL A 156 40.97 -24.40 -2.81
CA VAL A 156 41.69 -25.54 -3.42
C VAL A 156 40.69 -26.23 -4.35
N VAL A 157 40.90 -26.05 -5.67
CA VAL A 157 40.07 -26.73 -6.67
C VAL A 157 40.13 -28.22 -6.40
N PRO A 158 39.00 -28.90 -6.14
CA PRO A 158 39.01 -30.32 -5.86
C PRO A 158 39.67 -31.10 -7.03
N ASN A 159 40.53 -32.03 -6.71
CA ASN A 159 41.26 -32.81 -7.74
C ASN A 159 40.37 -33.85 -8.43
N ASN A 160 39.13 -34.02 -8.00
CA ASN A 160 38.21 -34.95 -8.62
C ASN A 160 36.94 -34.27 -9.15
N LEU A 161 36.38 -34.83 -10.22
CA LEU A 161 35.22 -34.29 -10.92
C LEU A 161 33.98 -34.22 -10.03
N LEU A 162 33.79 -35.22 -9.16
CA LEU A 162 32.60 -35.29 -8.30
C LEU A 162 32.54 -34.13 -7.31
N ASP A 163 33.64 -33.86 -6.62
CA ASP A 163 33.71 -32.77 -5.64
C ASP A 163 33.59 -31.41 -6.31
N THR A 164 34.15 -31.27 -7.53
CA THR A 164 33.97 -30.04 -8.32
C THR A 164 32.50 -29.81 -8.68
N VAL A 165 31.81 -30.87 -9.12
CA VAL A 165 30.36 -30.77 -9.43
C VAL A 165 29.54 -30.46 -8.19
N LEU A 166 29.83 -31.11 -7.07
CA LEU A 166 29.15 -30.81 -5.79
C LEU A 166 29.36 -29.38 -5.32
N LEU A 167 30.57 -28.85 -5.45
CA LEU A 167 30.89 -27.46 -5.15
C LEU A 167 30.08 -26.50 -6.03
N ILE A 168 30.04 -26.73 -7.34
CA ILE A 168 29.27 -25.88 -8.27
C ILE A 168 27.78 -25.93 -7.93
N LEU A 169 27.21 -27.12 -7.68
CA LEU A 169 25.80 -27.29 -7.30
C LEU A 169 25.49 -26.58 -5.98
N PHE A 170 26.38 -26.61 -5.01
CA PHE A 170 26.25 -25.91 -3.74
C PHE A 170 26.20 -24.40 -3.95
N LEU A 171 27.15 -23.82 -4.72
CA LEU A 171 27.18 -22.38 -5.02
C LEU A 171 25.92 -21.92 -5.76
N PHE A 172 25.44 -22.70 -6.73
CA PHE A 172 24.19 -22.42 -7.41
C PHE A 172 22.98 -22.48 -6.46
N GLY A 173 22.95 -23.48 -5.56
CA GLY A 173 21.91 -23.60 -4.54
C GLY A 173 21.85 -22.37 -3.64
N VAL A 174 23.01 -21.91 -3.16
CA VAL A 174 23.13 -20.70 -2.35
C VAL A 174 22.61 -19.47 -3.09
N ALA A 175 23.07 -19.27 -4.33
CA ALA A 175 22.61 -18.14 -5.15
C ALA A 175 21.10 -18.18 -5.40
N ALA A 176 20.55 -19.38 -5.68
CA ALA A 176 19.11 -19.57 -5.87
C ALA A 176 18.30 -19.20 -4.60
N ILE A 177 18.77 -19.61 -3.42
CA ILE A 177 18.11 -19.28 -2.16
C ILE A 177 18.15 -17.77 -1.90
N ILE A 178 19.31 -17.10 -2.09
CA ILE A 178 19.44 -15.65 -1.96
C ILE A 178 18.47 -14.94 -2.92
N PHE A 179 18.41 -15.39 -4.17
CA PHE A 179 17.53 -14.82 -5.18
C PHE A 179 16.07 -14.87 -4.74
N VAL A 180 15.63 -16.01 -4.26
CA VAL A 180 14.23 -16.17 -3.87
C VAL A 180 13.89 -15.44 -2.59
N LEU A 181 14.77 -15.47 -1.61
CA LEU A 181 14.57 -14.66 -0.39
C LEU A 181 14.46 -13.18 -0.73
N SER A 182 15.29 -12.70 -1.67
CA SER A 182 15.20 -11.31 -2.14
C SER A 182 13.86 -11.03 -2.84
N LEU A 183 13.35 -11.96 -3.65
CA LEU A 183 12.01 -11.82 -4.27
C LEU A 183 10.89 -11.78 -3.22
N ILE A 184 10.91 -12.68 -2.24
CA ILE A 184 9.91 -12.72 -1.17
C ILE A 184 9.88 -11.39 -0.40
N VAL A 185 11.03 -10.82 -0.06
CA VAL A 185 11.11 -9.50 0.59
C VAL A 185 10.53 -8.41 -0.28
N MET A 186 10.84 -8.41 -1.55
CA MET A 186 10.36 -7.36 -2.46
C MET A 186 8.85 -7.43 -2.67
N ILE A 187 8.28 -8.62 -2.74
CA ILE A 187 6.83 -8.82 -2.88
C ILE A 187 6.10 -8.43 -1.59
N ARG A 188 6.72 -8.66 -0.42
CA ARG A 188 6.09 -8.49 0.90
C ARG A 188 6.86 -7.53 1.81
N SER A 189 7.48 -6.51 1.25
CA SER A 189 8.42 -5.57 1.94
C SER A 189 7.87 -4.86 3.18
N GLY A 190 6.59 -4.90 3.45
CA GLY A 190 6.00 -4.33 4.68
C GLY A 190 5.92 -5.28 5.88
N GLN A 191 6.50 -6.48 5.80
CA GLN A 191 6.34 -7.51 6.83
C GLN A 191 7.65 -7.78 7.58
N ILE A 192 7.65 -7.51 8.88
CA ILE A 192 8.80 -7.71 9.77
C ILE A 192 9.31 -9.16 9.72
N THR A 193 8.40 -10.13 9.60
CA THR A 193 8.73 -11.55 9.50
C THR A 193 9.65 -11.87 8.33
N ALA A 194 9.39 -11.29 7.15
CA ALA A 194 10.22 -11.50 5.98
C ALA A 194 11.65 -10.98 6.18
N ILE A 195 11.82 -9.90 6.92
CA ILE A 195 13.14 -9.33 7.26
C ILE A 195 13.91 -10.30 8.15
N TYR A 196 13.31 -10.81 9.22
CA TYR A 196 13.97 -11.78 10.10
C TYR A 196 14.33 -13.07 9.37
N LEU A 197 13.45 -13.56 8.51
CA LEU A 197 13.69 -14.75 7.68
C LEU A 197 14.94 -14.58 6.83
N ILE A 198 15.09 -13.45 6.17
CA ILE A 198 16.22 -13.17 5.29
C ILE A 198 17.51 -13.02 6.07
N PHE A 199 17.49 -12.23 7.14
CA PHE A 199 18.69 -12.07 7.96
C PHE A 199 19.13 -13.41 8.56
N GLY A 200 18.19 -14.18 9.12
CA GLY A 200 18.50 -15.50 9.68
C GLY A 200 19.03 -16.47 8.64
N ALA A 201 18.33 -16.61 7.52
CA ALA A 201 18.77 -17.48 6.43
C ALA A 201 20.11 -17.04 5.84
N GLY A 202 20.31 -15.72 5.65
CA GLY A 202 21.57 -15.16 5.16
C GLY A 202 22.75 -15.48 6.08
N LEU A 203 22.57 -15.33 7.39
CA LEU A 203 23.60 -15.68 8.38
C LEU A 203 23.94 -17.18 8.34
N ILE A 204 22.94 -18.05 8.36
CA ILE A 204 23.14 -19.51 8.28
C ILE A 204 23.90 -19.87 7.00
N MET A 205 23.51 -19.28 5.88
CA MET A 205 24.17 -19.55 4.59
C MET A 205 25.62 -19.06 4.57
N ILE A 206 25.92 -17.86 5.04
CA ILE A 206 27.30 -17.34 5.09
C ILE A 206 28.15 -18.25 5.95
N ILE A 207 27.65 -18.70 7.08
CA ILE A 207 28.39 -19.59 7.98
C ILE A 207 28.57 -20.97 7.37
N GLY A 208 27.52 -21.52 6.74
CA GLY A 208 27.61 -22.79 6.00
C GLY A 208 28.68 -22.74 4.91
N ILE A 209 28.74 -21.64 4.17
CA ILE A 209 29.75 -21.42 3.13
C ILE A 209 31.15 -21.34 3.76
N LEU A 210 31.34 -20.52 4.78
CA LEU A 210 32.62 -20.38 5.45
C LEU A 210 33.12 -21.70 6.03
N ASN A 211 32.25 -22.51 6.61
CA ASN A 211 32.61 -23.81 7.13
C ASN A 211 32.91 -24.80 6.02
N TYR A 212 32.14 -24.81 4.92
CA TYR A 212 32.42 -25.66 3.76
C TYR A 212 33.82 -25.40 3.18
N PHE A 213 34.19 -24.11 3.04
CA PHE A 213 35.53 -23.76 2.51
C PHE A 213 36.66 -24.09 3.50
N LYS A 214 36.44 -23.94 4.79
CA LYS A 214 37.37 -24.41 5.81
C LYS A 214 37.63 -25.89 5.66
N LEU A 215 36.63 -26.67 5.31
CA LEU A 215 36.69 -28.12 5.16
C LEU A 215 37.53 -28.54 3.96
N TYR A 216 37.29 -27.97 2.78
CA TYR A 216 37.94 -28.36 1.53
C TYR A 216 39.24 -27.63 1.27
N GLY A 217 39.45 -26.43 1.77
CA GLY A 217 40.70 -25.67 1.66
C GLY A 217 41.80 -26.11 2.64
N TRP A 218 41.45 -26.76 3.75
CA TRP A 218 42.38 -27.10 4.81
C TRP A 218 42.86 -28.55 4.85
N THR A 219 42.59 -29.33 3.83
CA THR A 219 42.92 -30.75 3.79
C THR A 219 44.41 -31.09 3.73
N SER A 220 45.30 -30.10 3.58
CA SER A 220 46.71 -30.48 3.41
C SER A 220 47.62 -30.37 4.62
N ASN A 221 47.42 -29.49 5.61
CA ASN A 221 48.38 -29.42 6.73
C ASN A 221 47.94 -28.75 8.04
N TYR A 222 46.73 -28.20 8.12
CA TYR A 222 46.33 -27.43 9.34
C TYR A 222 45.49 -28.21 10.37
N PHE A 223 45.19 -29.46 10.07
CA PHE A 223 44.25 -30.26 10.88
C PHE A 223 44.79 -30.71 12.23
N LEU A 224 46.06 -30.47 12.52
CA LEU A 224 46.69 -31.13 13.68
C LEU A 224 47.00 -30.22 14.87
N LEU A 225 47.07 -28.89 14.79
CA LEU A 225 47.59 -28.15 15.93
C LEU A 225 47.01 -26.73 16.27
N GLU A 226 46.39 -25.99 15.34
CA GLU A 226 45.96 -24.62 15.63
C GLU A 226 44.50 -24.26 15.23
N GLY A 227 43.81 -25.18 14.56
CA GLY A 227 42.50 -24.87 13.94
C GLY A 227 41.31 -24.76 14.86
N ILE A 228 41.37 -25.31 16.05
CA ILE A 228 40.19 -25.42 16.96
C ILE A 228 39.78 -24.08 17.53
N SER A 229 40.72 -23.18 17.80
CA SER A 229 40.40 -21.88 18.42
C SER A 229 39.75 -20.85 17.48
N ALA A 230 40.05 -20.93 16.18
CA ALA A 230 39.45 -20.02 15.20
C ALA A 230 38.02 -20.41 14.78
N ILE A 231 37.67 -21.70 14.90
CA ILE A 231 36.33 -22.22 14.57
C ILE A 231 35.28 -21.77 15.57
N SER A 232 35.65 -21.64 16.83
CA SER A 232 34.74 -21.42 17.96
C SER A 232 33.97 -20.09 17.94
N ASN A 233 34.55 -19.03 17.37
CA ASN A 233 33.86 -17.73 17.30
C ASN A 233 32.81 -17.70 16.19
N LEU A 234 32.93 -18.49 15.12
CA LEU A 234 31.96 -18.59 14.05
C LEU A 234 30.75 -19.46 14.45
N ASP A 235 30.94 -20.38 15.39
CA ASP A 235 29.87 -21.28 15.84
C ASP A 235 28.72 -20.57 16.54
N LEU A 236 28.95 -19.37 17.07
CA LEU A 236 27.88 -18.53 17.65
C LEU A 236 26.90 -17.99 16.59
N PHE A 237 27.31 -17.84 15.34
CA PHE A 237 26.43 -17.32 14.31
C PHE A 237 25.34 -18.33 13.91
N TYR A 238 25.58 -19.66 13.96
CA TYR A 238 24.56 -20.66 13.67
C TYR A 238 23.36 -20.57 14.60
N PRO A 239 23.53 -20.60 15.94
CA PRO A 239 22.43 -20.40 16.87
C PRO A 239 21.68 -19.08 16.66
N VAL A 240 22.40 -18.00 16.35
CA VAL A 240 21.77 -16.67 16.08
C VAL A 240 20.92 -16.75 14.81
N GLY A 241 21.44 -17.32 13.72
CA GLY A 241 20.70 -17.48 12.48
C GLY A 241 19.44 -18.32 12.67
N TYR A 242 19.55 -19.47 13.32
CA TYR A 242 18.41 -20.35 13.62
C TYR A 242 17.39 -19.67 14.53
N LEU A 243 17.83 -18.89 15.50
CA LEU A 243 16.94 -18.13 16.39
C LEU A 243 16.15 -17.07 15.62
N LEU A 244 16.80 -16.32 14.74
CA LEU A 244 16.14 -15.29 13.90
C LEU A 244 15.07 -15.91 12.99
N VAL A 245 15.38 -17.05 12.35
CA VAL A 245 14.40 -17.77 11.52
C VAL A 245 13.25 -18.30 12.38
N SER A 246 13.52 -18.83 13.56
CA SER A 246 12.49 -19.29 14.51
C SER A 246 11.54 -18.17 14.90
N ILE A 247 12.07 -16.99 15.27
CA ILE A 247 11.28 -15.80 15.58
C ILE A 247 10.43 -15.37 14.38
N ALA A 248 11.01 -15.38 13.18
CA ALA A 248 10.30 -14.99 11.96
C ALA A 248 9.06 -15.85 11.70
N PHE A 249 9.17 -17.16 11.85
CA PHE A 249 8.06 -18.09 11.62
C PHE A 249 7.01 -18.08 12.75
N LEU A 250 7.41 -17.85 13.98
CA LEU A 250 6.48 -17.76 15.11
C LEU A 250 5.79 -16.40 15.22
N HIS A 251 6.28 -15.38 14.52
CA HIS A 251 5.74 -14.03 14.62
C HIS A 251 4.34 -13.91 13.98
N PRO A 252 3.36 -13.24 14.64
CA PRO A 252 2.00 -13.11 14.13
C PRO A 252 1.89 -12.49 12.73
N SER A 253 2.89 -11.70 12.31
CA SER A 253 2.91 -11.13 10.96
C SER A 253 2.97 -12.18 9.84
N LEU A 254 3.34 -13.44 10.15
CA LEU A 254 3.30 -14.53 9.19
C LEU A 254 1.87 -14.80 8.67
N SER A 255 0.84 -14.55 9.49
CA SER A 255 -0.57 -14.69 9.08
C SER A 255 -0.97 -13.69 7.98
N LYS A 256 -0.26 -12.57 7.85
CA LYS A 256 -0.53 -11.57 6.80
C LYS A 256 -0.24 -12.08 5.39
N PHE A 257 0.53 -13.17 5.25
CA PHE A 257 0.68 -13.87 3.98
C PHE A 257 -0.60 -14.61 3.52
N LYS A 258 -1.68 -14.63 4.34
CA LYS A 258 -2.98 -15.19 3.94
C LYS A 258 -3.75 -14.31 2.95
N GLU A 259 -3.59 -13.02 3.02
CA GLU A 259 -4.39 -12.08 2.25
C GLU A 259 -3.70 -11.80 0.91
N ASN A 260 -4.38 -12.18 -0.19
CA ASN A 260 -4.06 -11.77 -1.55
C ASN A 260 -4.31 -10.26 -1.75
N GLN A 261 -4.02 -9.43 -0.76
CA GLN A 261 -4.12 -7.99 -0.94
C GLN A 261 -2.87 -7.49 -1.62
N LEU A 262 -3.05 -7.06 -2.87
CA LEU A 262 -2.13 -6.24 -3.63
C LEU A 262 -1.74 -5.01 -2.78
N PHE A 263 -0.73 -5.15 -1.95
CA PHE A 263 -0.13 -3.99 -1.29
C PHE A 263 0.85 -3.32 -2.25
N LEU A 264 0.33 -2.75 -3.33
CA LEU A 264 0.96 -1.65 -4.04
C LEU A 264 0.91 -0.40 -3.13
N ARG A 265 1.57 -0.45 -1.98
CA ARG A 265 1.86 0.76 -1.22
C ARG A 265 3.12 1.39 -1.80
N ILE A 266 3.01 2.66 -2.09
CA ILE A 266 4.08 3.57 -2.54
C ILE A 266 5.35 3.46 -1.66
N ASP A 267 5.20 3.05 -0.39
CA ASP A 267 6.29 2.81 0.55
C ASP A 267 7.21 1.62 0.17
N ALA A 268 6.70 0.61 -0.52
CA ALA A 268 7.51 -0.53 -0.98
C ALA A 268 8.66 -0.08 -1.90
N ASN A 269 8.42 0.92 -2.74
CA ASN A 269 9.45 1.46 -3.63
C ASN A 269 10.63 2.09 -2.88
N ARG A 270 10.39 2.70 -1.74
CA ARG A 270 11.46 3.33 -0.93
C ARG A 270 12.40 2.29 -0.33
N TYR A 271 11.87 1.19 0.18
CA TYR A 271 12.68 0.07 0.69
C TYR A 271 13.47 -0.62 -0.41
N ILE A 272 12.85 -0.85 -1.57
CA ILE A 272 13.50 -1.47 -2.73
C ILE A 272 14.67 -0.59 -3.21
N ILE A 273 14.51 0.72 -3.31
CA ILE A 273 15.56 1.65 -3.71
C ILE A 273 16.73 1.61 -2.71
N ASN A 274 16.45 1.56 -1.40
CA ASN A 274 17.49 1.48 -0.38
C ASN A 274 18.26 0.16 -0.46
N ILE A 275 17.57 -0.97 -0.62
CA ILE A 275 18.20 -2.29 -0.76
C ILE A 275 19.06 -2.36 -2.03
N LEU A 276 18.58 -1.82 -3.15
CA LEU A 276 19.35 -1.74 -4.38
C LEU A 276 20.58 -0.84 -4.22
N GLY A 277 20.46 0.29 -3.54
CA GLY A 277 21.57 1.17 -3.23
C GLY A 277 22.65 0.48 -2.41
N ILE A 278 22.26 -0.28 -1.38
CA ILE A 278 23.18 -1.09 -0.58
C ILE A 278 23.84 -2.17 -1.44
N SER A 279 23.08 -2.89 -2.26
CA SER A 279 23.61 -3.93 -3.14
C SER A 279 24.62 -3.37 -4.15
N PHE A 280 24.39 -2.15 -4.65
CA PHE A 280 25.34 -1.47 -5.53
C PHE A 280 26.66 -1.12 -4.83
N LEU A 281 26.60 -0.78 -3.53
CA LEU A 281 27.78 -0.47 -2.73
C LEU A 281 28.58 -1.73 -2.31
N ILE A 282 27.97 -2.88 -2.23
CA ILE A 282 28.61 -4.13 -1.81
C ILE A 282 29.84 -4.43 -2.68
N ILE A 283 29.72 -4.31 -4.01
CA ILE A 283 30.80 -4.65 -4.94
C ILE A 283 32.03 -3.74 -4.77
N PRO A 284 31.92 -2.40 -4.81
CA PRO A 284 33.05 -1.52 -4.54
C PRO A 284 33.68 -1.73 -3.16
N ILE A 285 32.86 -1.94 -2.12
CA ILE A 285 33.35 -2.20 -0.76
C ILE A 285 34.16 -3.51 -0.72
N THR A 286 33.70 -4.54 -1.43
CA THR A 286 34.40 -5.83 -1.52
C THR A 286 35.81 -5.67 -2.09
N PHE A 287 35.95 -4.94 -3.19
CA PHE A 287 37.25 -4.70 -3.79
C PHE A 287 38.13 -3.76 -2.95
N LEU A 288 37.52 -2.83 -2.21
CA LEU A 288 38.22 -1.97 -1.26
C LEU A 288 38.82 -2.80 -0.10
N ILE A 289 38.10 -3.79 0.40
CA ILE A 289 38.58 -4.73 1.43
C ILE A 289 39.81 -5.48 0.89
N GLN A 290 39.73 -6.06 -0.31
CA GLN A 290 40.87 -6.75 -0.92
C GLN A 290 42.10 -5.85 -1.06
N TYR A 291 41.91 -4.59 -1.49
CA TYR A 291 42.97 -3.62 -1.61
C TYR A 291 43.68 -3.37 -0.27
N PHE A 292 42.91 -3.20 0.82
CA PHE A 292 43.49 -2.97 2.14
C PHE A 292 44.14 -4.24 2.73
N GLU A 293 43.71 -5.42 2.32
CA GLU A 293 44.36 -6.68 2.70
C GLU A 293 45.64 -6.98 1.90
N GLY A 294 46.01 -6.12 0.95
CA GLY A 294 47.20 -6.30 0.11
C GLY A 294 47.09 -7.47 -0.87
N LYS A 295 45.87 -7.90 -1.18
CA LYS A 295 45.58 -9.01 -2.12
C LYS A 295 45.51 -8.48 -3.56
N ASP A 296 45.93 -9.31 -4.53
CA ASP A 296 45.83 -8.96 -5.93
C ASP A 296 44.36 -8.86 -6.37
N ILE A 297 43.99 -7.70 -6.90
CA ILE A 297 42.67 -7.45 -7.46
C ILE A 297 42.61 -8.09 -8.85
N ASN A 298 41.61 -8.96 -9.05
CA ASN A 298 41.34 -9.48 -10.39
C ASN A 298 40.57 -8.44 -11.21
N ASP A 299 41.30 -7.63 -11.99
CA ASP A 299 40.74 -6.52 -12.78
C ASP A 299 39.59 -6.97 -13.70
N LEU A 300 39.71 -8.15 -14.32
CA LEU A 300 38.67 -8.67 -15.22
C LEU A 300 37.38 -8.99 -14.45
N LEU A 301 37.51 -9.60 -13.28
CA LEU A 301 36.34 -9.90 -12.41
C LEU A 301 35.70 -8.60 -11.91
N MET A 302 36.51 -7.62 -11.53
CA MET A 302 36.05 -6.31 -11.10
C MET A 302 35.27 -5.60 -12.21
N ILE A 303 35.87 -5.44 -13.39
CA ILE A 303 35.26 -4.74 -14.52
C ILE A 303 33.98 -5.46 -14.97
N SER A 304 34.01 -6.78 -15.08
CA SER A 304 32.81 -7.54 -15.51
C SER A 304 31.67 -7.45 -14.51
N SER A 305 31.95 -7.57 -13.20
CA SER A 305 30.92 -7.49 -12.16
C SER A 305 30.29 -6.11 -12.07
N VAL A 306 31.11 -5.05 -12.10
CA VAL A 306 30.62 -3.67 -12.10
C VAL A 306 29.80 -3.39 -13.37
N SER A 307 30.27 -3.87 -14.54
CA SER A 307 29.56 -3.69 -15.80
C SER A 307 28.18 -4.38 -15.80
N ILE A 308 28.10 -5.61 -15.32
CA ILE A 308 26.82 -6.34 -15.23
C ILE A 308 25.85 -5.62 -14.31
N VAL A 309 26.29 -5.20 -13.12
CA VAL A 309 25.44 -4.47 -12.18
C VAL A 309 25.00 -3.14 -12.76
N PHE A 310 25.89 -2.41 -13.44
CA PHE A 310 25.54 -1.16 -14.10
C PHE A 310 24.45 -1.35 -15.17
N ILE A 311 24.58 -2.38 -16.02
CA ILE A 311 23.57 -2.72 -17.01
C ILE A 311 22.22 -3.04 -16.35
N LEU A 312 22.21 -3.84 -15.29
CA LEU A 312 20.99 -4.20 -14.57
C LEU A 312 20.33 -2.97 -13.92
N VAL A 313 21.12 -2.10 -13.30
CA VAL A 313 20.63 -0.83 -12.72
C VAL A 313 20.05 0.08 -13.80
N PHE A 314 20.71 0.18 -14.97
CA PHE A 314 20.21 0.94 -16.10
C PHE A 314 18.83 0.44 -16.57
N PHE A 315 18.67 -0.88 -16.74
CA PHE A 315 17.37 -1.48 -17.07
C PHE A 315 16.32 -1.18 -15.99
N GLN A 316 16.71 -1.22 -14.72
CA GLN A 316 15.81 -0.94 -13.61
C GLN A 316 15.33 0.52 -13.61
N VAL A 317 16.24 1.47 -13.77
CA VAL A 317 15.90 2.90 -13.87
C VAL A 317 14.95 3.15 -15.04
N ARG A 318 15.22 2.52 -16.20
CA ARG A 318 14.34 2.61 -17.37
C ARG A 318 12.94 2.05 -17.10
N ASN A 319 12.84 0.89 -16.43
CA ASN A 319 11.54 0.30 -16.07
C ASN A 319 10.79 1.18 -15.07
N LEU A 320 11.46 1.70 -14.06
CA LEU A 320 10.88 2.61 -13.07
C LEU A 320 10.35 3.88 -13.73
N SER A 321 11.12 4.46 -14.64
CA SER A 321 10.71 5.63 -15.42
C SER A 321 9.45 5.35 -16.23
N ARG A 322 9.39 4.21 -16.94
CA ARG A 322 8.19 3.82 -17.72
C ARG A 322 6.96 3.67 -16.82
N THR A 323 7.09 2.99 -15.70
CA THR A 323 6.00 2.79 -14.74
C THR A 323 5.52 4.12 -14.17
N TYR A 324 6.45 5.04 -13.85
CA TYR A 324 6.12 6.38 -13.38
C TYR A 324 5.25 7.16 -14.38
N TYR A 325 5.64 7.16 -15.67
CA TYR A 325 4.86 7.83 -16.72
C TYR A 325 3.48 7.19 -16.90
N GLN A 326 3.37 5.86 -16.88
CA GLN A 326 2.09 5.15 -16.97
C GLN A 326 1.14 5.49 -15.80
N ILE A 327 1.66 5.56 -14.58
CA ILE A 327 0.88 5.95 -13.41
C ILE A 327 0.44 7.40 -13.51
N LYS A 328 1.32 8.29 -13.97
CA LYS A 328 1.01 9.71 -14.17
C LYS A 328 -0.12 9.90 -15.18
N ASP A 329 -0.06 9.21 -16.32
CA ASP A 329 -1.09 9.28 -17.36
C ASP A 329 -2.43 8.71 -16.87
N LYS A 330 -2.41 7.58 -16.16
CA LYS A 330 -3.60 7.01 -15.55
C LYS A 330 -4.23 7.91 -14.49
N ASN A 331 -3.43 8.58 -13.68
CA ASN A 331 -3.93 9.54 -12.69
C ASN A 331 -4.58 10.75 -13.37
N LEU A 332 -4.02 11.23 -14.48
CA LEU A 332 -4.61 12.31 -15.25
C LEU A 332 -5.97 11.90 -15.82
N GLU A 333 -6.05 10.70 -16.40
CA GLU A 333 -7.30 10.14 -16.92
C GLU A 333 -8.36 9.96 -15.83
N LEU A 334 -7.98 9.42 -14.66
CA LEU A 334 -8.87 9.26 -13.50
C LEU A 334 -9.39 10.61 -12.99
N ASN A 335 -8.54 11.62 -12.94
CA ASN A 335 -8.95 12.96 -12.54
C ASN A 335 -9.95 13.56 -13.52
N ASN A 336 -9.72 13.40 -14.82
CA ASN A 336 -10.65 13.85 -15.85
C ASN A 336 -12.01 13.13 -15.75
N GLN A 337 -12.01 11.81 -15.54
CA GLN A 337 -13.23 11.03 -15.31
C GLN A 337 -13.96 11.48 -14.03
N ASN A 338 -13.25 11.74 -12.95
CA ASN A 338 -13.83 12.25 -11.71
C ASN A 338 -14.46 13.64 -11.87
N GLU A 339 -13.81 14.55 -12.60
CA GLU A 339 -14.37 15.87 -12.90
C GLU A 339 -15.63 15.74 -13.78
N MET A 340 -15.62 14.85 -14.77
CA MET A 340 -16.79 14.56 -15.59
C MET A 340 -17.96 13.99 -14.76
N LEU A 341 -17.67 13.04 -13.85
CA LEU A 341 -18.67 12.49 -12.93
C LEU A 341 -19.22 13.54 -11.98
N LYS A 342 -18.39 14.45 -11.45
CA LYS A 342 -18.85 15.56 -10.63
C LYS A 342 -19.77 16.47 -11.39
N THR A 343 -19.43 16.82 -12.63
CA THR A 343 -20.25 17.67 -13.49
C THR A 343 -21.61 17.03 -13.76
N LEU A 344 -21.64 15.73 -14.12
CA LEU A 344 -22.88 14.98 -14.31
C LEU A 344 -23.72 14.88 -13.02
N SER A 345 -23.08 14.80 -11.85
CA SER A 345 -23.75 14.74 -10.55
C SER A 345 -24.33 16.08 -10.09
N ASN A 346 -23.97 17.21 -10.71
CA ASN A 346 -24.41 18.55 -10.31
C ASN A 346 -25.54 19.11 -11.19
N ILE A 347 -25.98 18.35 -12.18
CA ILE A 347 -27.05 18.75 -13.11
C ILE A 347 -28.32 17.93 -12.82
N ASP A 348 -29.48 18.59 -12.90
CA ASP A 348 -30.78 17.95 -12.89
C ASP A 348 -31.10 17.39 -14.29
N HIS A 349 -31.45 16.12 -14.39
CA HIS A 349 -31.60 15.45 -15.70
C HIS A 349 -32.85 15.87 -16.45
N LEU A 350 -33.87 16.36 -15.75
CA LEU A 350 -35.11 16.79 -16.42
C LEU A 350 -34.95 18.17 -17.04
N THR A 351 -34.40 19.09 -16.26
CA THR A 351 -34.37 20.52 -16.63
C THR A 351 -33.02 20.98 -17.16
N GLN A 352 -31.98 20.17 -17.05
CA GLN A 352 -30.58 20.51 -17.41
C GLN A 352 -30.02 21.73 -16.62
N LEU A 353 -30.72 22.16 -15.60
CA LEU A 353 -30.23 23.17 -14.64
C LEU A 353 -29.30 22.52 -13.61
N PHE A 354 -28.58 23.35 -12.88
CA PHE A 354 -27.89 22.85 -11.68
C PHE A 354 -28.90 22.28 -10.68
N ASN A 355 -28.48 21.24 -9.93
CA ASN A 355 -29.33 20.62 -8.92
C ASN A 355 -29.07 21.20 -7.51
N ARG A 356 -29.85 20.75 -6.54
CA ARG A 356 -29.74 21.14 -5.13
C ARG A 356 -28.34 20.90 -4.54
N LYS A 357 -27.63 19.85 -4.94
CA LYS A 357 -26.29 19.59 -4.46
C LYS A 357 -25.33 20.70 -4.88
N PHE A 358 -25.39 21.12 -6.14
CA PHE A 358 -24.60 22.23 -6.66
C PHE A 358 -24.86 23.54 -5.91
N LEU A 359 -26.11 23.81 -5.50
CA LEU A 359 -26.45 24.99 -4.71
C LEU A 359 -25.58 25.11 -3.46
N PHE A 360 -25.44 24.05 -2.70
CA PHE A 360 -24.66 24.08 -1.46
C PHE A 360 -23.15 24.15 -1.72
N GLU A 361 -22.65 23.45 -2.74
CA GLU A 361 -21.22 23.49 -3.10
C GLU A 361 -20.82 24.85 -3.67
N TYR A 362 -21.53 25.34 -4.65
CA TYR A 362 -21.26 26.62 -5.33
C TYR A 362 -21.61 27.82 -4.44
N GLY A 363 -22.75 27.79 -3.75
CA GLY A 363 -23.24 28.88 -2.94
C GLY A 363 -22.30 29.29 -1.82
N GLU A 364 -21.67 28.31 -1.14
CA GLU A 364 -20.65 28.58 -0.13
C GLU A 364 -19.44 29.33 -0.73
N GLN A 365 -19.04 28.95 -1.93
CA GLN A 365 -17.93 29.62 -2.61
C GLN A 365 -18.31 31.01 -3.12
N ALA A 366 -19.52 31.14 -3.65
CA ALA A 366 -20.06 32.44 -4.07
C ALA A 366 -20.15 33.43 -2.92
N ILE A 367 -20.63 32.98 -1.74
CA ILE A 367 -20.71 33.81 -0.53
C ILE A 367 -19.32 34.26 -0.06
N LYS A 368 -18.34 33.33 0.02
CA LYS A 368 -16.97 33.69 0.41
C LYS A 368 -16.35 34.71 -0.54
N ASN A 369 -16.54 34.51 -1.85
CA ASN A 369 -16.07 35.47 -2.85
C ASN A 369 -16.75 36.84 -2.71
N ALA A 370 -18.09 36.86 -2.55
CA ALA A 370 -18.84 38.07 -2.42
C ALA A 370 -18.47 38.84 -1.12
N GLN A 371 -18.23 38.15 -0.02
CA GLN A 371 -17.72 38.74 1.24
C GLN A 371 -16.36 39.41 1.04
N PHE A 372 -15.44 38.70 0.34
CA PHE A 372 -14.08 39.20 0.09
C PHE A 372 -14.11 40.52 -0.73
N ILE A 373 -14.96 40.59 -1.76
CA ILE A 373 -15.07 41.78 -2.64
C ILE A 373 -16.20 42.72 -2.24
N LYS A 374 -16.84 42.49 -1.06
CA LYS A 374 -17.95 43.32 -0.50
C LYS A 374 -19.14 43.50 -1.45
N LYS A 375 -19.51 42.43 -2.16
CA LYS A 375 -20.71 42.38 -3.02
C LYS A 375 -21.92 41.84 -2.27
N ARG A 376 -23.12 42.23 -2.71
CA ARG A 376 -24.38 41.64 -2.26
C ARG A 376 -24.83 40.54 -3.21
N LEU A 377 -25.36 39.47 -2.63
CA LEU A 377 -26.05 38.40 -3.37
C LEU A 377 -27.51 38.35 -2.98
N ALA A 378 -28.39 37.89 -3.87
CA ALA A 378 -29.74 37.52 -3.51
C ALA A 378 -30.00 36.05 -3.85
N PHE A 379 -30.63 35.38 -2.90
CA PHE A 379 -31.13 34.01 -3.03
C PHE A 379 -32.64 34.09 -3.18
N ALA A 380 -33.14 33.79 -4.39
CA ALA A 380 -34.57 33.84 -4.69
C ALA A 380 -35.09 32.42 -4.87
N MET A 381 -35.88 31.92 -3.93
CA MET A 381 -36.62 30.68 -4.00
C MET A 381 -37.91 30.88 -4.76
N ILE A 382 -38.15 30.10 -5.79
CA ILE A 382 -39.32 30.19 -6.67
C ILE A 382 -40.06 28.85 -6.58
N ASP A 383 -41.37 28.87 -6.51
CA ASP A 383 -42.21 27.67 -6.56
C ASP A 383 -43.40 27.89 -7.50
N LEU A 384 -43.58 26.95 -8.45
CA LEU A 384 -44.70 26.94 -9.39
C LEU A 384 -46.01 26.70 -8.65
N GLU A 385 -46.95 27.59 -8.87
CA GLU A 385 -48.31 27.44 -8.32
C GLU A 385 -49.11 26.45 -9.14
N ASP A 386 -50.06 25.79 -8.46
CA ASP A 386 -50.98 24.81 -9.07
C ASP A 386 -50.25 23.69 -9.86
N PHE A 387 -48.98 23.46 -9.58
CA PHE A 387 -48.20 22.39 -10.25
C PHE A 387 -48.80 20.99 -10.00
N ASP A 388 -49.28 20.75 -8.78
CA ASP A 388 -49.95 19.51 -8.44
C ASP A 388 -51.25 19.33 -9.25
N TYR A 389 -52.00 20.39 -9.51
CA TYR A 389 -53.17 20.36 -10.37
C TYR A 389 -52.83 20.00 -11.82
N VAL A 390 -51.74 20.53 -12.35
CA VAL A 390 -51.23 20.17 -13.69
C VAL A 390 -50.83 18.71 -13.71
N LEU A 391 -50.13 18.22 -12.66
CA LEU A 391 -49.71 16.83 -12.54
C LEU A 391 -50.90 15.86 -12.49
N GLU A 392 -51.94 16.18 -11.72
CA GLU A 392 -53.14 15.38 -11.59
C GLU A 392 -54.01 15.38 -12.85
N ARG A 393 -54.17 16.51 -13.53
CA ARG A 393 -55.03 16.66 -14.69
C ARG A 393 -54.41 16.28 -16.00
N LEU A 394 -53.15 16.67 -16.21
CA LEU A 394 -52.46 16.46 -17.51
C LEU A 394 -51.41 15.34 -17.47
N GLY A 395 -51.15 14.81 -16.26
CA GLY A 395 -50.21 13.74 -16.06
C GLY A 395 -48.74 14.21 -16.07
N ARG A 396 -47.87 13.27 -15.70
CA ARG A 396 -46.43 13.54 -15.46
C ARG A 396 -45.70 14.12 -16.66
N ASN A 397 -46.01 13.63 -17.87
CA ASN A 397 -45.30 14.11 -19.07
C ASN A 397 -45.53 15.62 -19.34
N GLN A 398 -46.75 16.11 -19.13
CA GLN A 398 -47.06 17.53 -19.32
C GLN A 398 -46.49 18.40 -18.19
N ALA A 399 -46.50 17.89 -16.97
CA ALA A 399 -45.83 18.52 -15.83
C ALA A 399 -44.30 18.63 -16.04
N ASP A 400 -43.67 17.59 -16.57
CA ASP A 400 -42.24 17.60 -16.91
C ASP A 400 -41.93 18.61 -18.01
N ILE A 401 -42.78 18.73 -19.04
CA ILE A 401 -42.67 19.76 -20.10
C ILE A 401 -42.76 21.16 -19.50
N ALA A 402 -43.71 21.42 -18.57
CA ALA A 402 -43.84 22.71 -17.92
C ALA A 402 -42.58 23.10 -17.15
N LEU A 403 -41.95 22.15 -16.45
CA LEU A 403 -40.68 22.40 -15.76
C LEU A 403 -39.53 22.68 -16.74
N GLN A 404 -39.46 21.97 -17.86
CA GLN A 404 -38.47 22.22 -18.92
C GLN A 404 -38.66 23.59 -19.54
N ASP A 405 -39.89 23.98 -19.88
CA ASP A 405 -40.22 25.27 -20.49
C ASP A 405 -39.88 26.43 -19.57
N LEU A 406 -40.23 26.33 -18.26
CA LEU A 406 -39.81 27.30 -17.27
C LEU A 406 -38.27 27.40 -17.20
N SER A 407 -37.60 26.26 -17.16
CA SER A 407 -36.14 26.22 -17.08
C SER A 407 -35.48 26.88 -18.27
N ASN A 408 -35.96 26.58 -19.49
CA ASN A 408 -35.48 27.16 -20.73
C ASN A 408 -35.73 28.66 -20.80
N THR A 409 -36.88 29.11 -20.28
CA THR A 409 -37.22 30.53 -20.23
C THR A 409 -36.35 31.27 -19.21
N LEU A 410 -36.16 30.71 -18.02
CA LEU A 410 -35.26 31.28 -17.01
C LEU A 410 -33.82 31.40 -17.54
N LEU A 411 -33.31 30.39 -18.23
CA LEU A 411 -31.98 30.42 -18.87
C LEU A 411 -31.83 31.54 -19.91
N LYS A 412 -32.88 31.83 -20.67
CA LYS A 412 -32.87 32.90 -21.69
C LYS A 412 -32.86 34.30 -21.09
N ILE A 413 -33.45 34.49 -19.93
CA ILE A 413 -33.63 35.83 -19.31
C ILE A 413 -32.58 36.13 -18.23
N LYS A 414 -31.88 35.10 -17.74
CA LYS A 414 -30.85 35.29 -16.68
C LYS A 414 -29.70 36.16 -17.18
N ARG A 415 -29.07 36.89 -16.25
CA ARG A 415 -27.80 37.56 -16.51
C ARG A 415 -26.66 36.51 -16.59
N LYS A 416 -25.53 36.93 -17.16
CA LYS A 416 -24.37 36.03 -17.33
C LYS A 416 -23.93 35.37 -16.02
N ASP A 417 -23.93 36.13 -14.94
CA ASP A 417 -23.38 35.74 -13.64
C ASP A 417 -24.46 35.15 -12.69
N ASP A 418 -25.76 35.22 -13.05
CA ASP A 418 -26.82 34.58 -12.29
C ASP A 418 -26.82 33.08 -12.46
N ILE A 419 -27.07 32.34 -11.38
CA ILE A 419 -27.11 30.87 -11.38
C ILE A 419 -28.54 30.40 -11.10
N ILE A 420 -29.03 29.50 -11.93
CA ILE A 420 -30.36 28.91 -11.77
C ILE A 420 -30.20 27.45 -11.41
N ILE A 421 -30.93 27.04 -10.39
CA ILE A 421 -30.83 25.71 -9.77
C ILE A 421 -32.25 25.16 -9.66
N ARG A 422 -32.46 23.88 -10.01
CA ARG A 422 -33.64 23.16 -9.61
C ARG A 422 -33.47 22.62 -8.20
N TYR A 423 -34.24 23.20 -7.26
CA TYR A 423 -34.11 22.83 -5.84
C TYR A 423 -34.78 21.45 -5.57
N GLY A 424 -35.94 21.21 -6.17
CA GLY A 424 -36.66 19.92 -6.11
C GLY A 424 -38.13 20.09 -6.48
N GLY A 425 -38.81 19.05 -6.98
CA GLY A 425 -40.22 19.16 -7.39
C GLY A 425 -40.49 20.29 -8.36
N SER A 426 -41.33 21.24 -7.96
CA SER A 426 -41.66 22.48 -8.67
C SER A 426 -40.83 23.68 -8.24
N GLU A 427 -39.85 23.50 -7.34
CA GLU A 427 -39.09 24.57 -6.71
C GLU A 427 -37.76 24.82 -7.45
N PHE A 428 -37.45 26.13 -7.65
CA PHE A 428 -36.19 26.57 -8.25
C PHE A 428 -35.54 27.60 -7.32
N MET A 429 -34.21 27.68 -7.36
CA MET A 429 -33.43 28.72 -6.70
C MET A 429 -32.66 29.52 -7.75
N ILE A 430 -32.71 30.84 -7.65
CA ILE A 430 -31.84 31.71 -8.43
C ILE A 430 -30.90 32.44 -7.48
N ILE A 431 -29.59 32.32 -7.72
CA ILE A 431 -28.60 33.16 -7.06
C ILE A 431 -28.27 34.30 -8.01
N PHE A 432 -28.61 35.51 -7.59
CA PHE A 432 -28.26 36.73 -8.31
C PHE A 432 -26.93 37.26 -7.77
N ASP A 433 -25.96 37.39 -8.65
CA ASP A 433 -24.65 37.94 -8.30
C ASP A 433 -24.66 39.48 -8.47
N ASN A 434 -23.84 40.12 -7.65
CA ASN A 434 -23.54 41.56 -7.73
C ASN A 434 -24.78 42.47 -7.80
N ILE A 435 -25.61 42.42 -6.78
CA ILE A 435 -26.80 43.28 -6.67
C ILE A 435 -26.36 44.64 -6.19
N ARG A 436 -26.67 45.67 -7.00
CA ARG A 436 -26.40 47.06 -6.63
C ARG A 436 -27.50 47.58 -5.67
N PRO A 437 -27.18 48.42 -4.66
CA PRO A 437 -28.16 48.93 -3.72
C PRO A 437 -29.28 49.77 -4.39
N GLU A 438 -28.94 50.45 -5.49
CA GLU A 438 -29.89 51.29 -6.23
C GLU A 438 -30.75 50.47 -7.21
N LEU A 439 -30.48 49.17 -7.39
CA LEU A 439 -31.31 48.36 -8.24
C LEU A 439 -32.63 48.06 -7.54
N ASP A 440 -33.72 48.48 -8.18
CA ASP A 440 -35.04 48.02 -7.78
C ASP A 440 -35.20 46.51 -8.09
N PHE A 441 -34.81 45.72 -7.11
CA PHE A 441 -34.82 44.27 -7.23
C PHE A 441 -36.26 43.72 -7.34
N GLU A 442 -37.23 44.40 -6.80
CA GLU A 442 -38.64 44.05 -6.93
C GLU A 442 -39.09 44.18 -8.39
N ASN A 443 -38.74 45.27 -9.07
CA ASN A 443 -39.01 45.43 -10.51
C ASN A 443 -38.26 44.42 -11.36
N LEU A 444 -37.05 44.04 -10.97
CA LEU A 444 -36.32 42.95 -11.64
C LEU A 444 -37.10 41.62 -11.53
N MET A 445 -37.58 41.29 -10.36
CA MET A 445 -38.33 40.04 -10.14
C MET A 445 -39.70 40.07 -10.81
N MET A 446 -40.38 41.25 -10.86
CA MET A 446 -41.60 41.39 -11.64
C MET A 446 -41.37 41.16 -13.12
N ARG A 447 -40.27 41.68 -13.70
CA ARG A 447 -39.89 41.40 -15.12
C ARG A 447 -39.57 39.93 -15.37
N TYR A 448 -38.89 39.24 -14.42
CA TYR A 448 -38.69 37.81 -14.49
C TYR A 448 -40.04 37.10 -14.55
N ARG A 449 -40.95 37.39 -13.64
CA ARG A 449 -42.28 36.80 -13.58
C ARG A 449 -43.10 37.01 -14.87
N GLU A 450 -43.13 38.24 -15.42
CA GLU A 450 -43.86 38.54 -16.64
C GLU A 450 -43.30 37.77 -17.84
N ARG A 451 -41.99 37.57 -17.92
CA ARG A 451 -41.34 36.84 -19.04
C ARG A 451 -41.39 35.32 -18.91
N THR A 452 -41.69 34.81 -17.73
CA THR A 452 -41.75 33.38 -17.43
C THR A 452 -43.15 32.84 -17.24
N LYS A 453 -44.18 33.60 -17.65
CA LYS A 453 -45.57 33.12 -17.69
C LYS A 453 -45.64 31.93 -18.67
N LEU A 454 -46.06 30.78 -18.14
CA LEU A 454 -46.27 29.56 -18.96
C LEU A 454 -47.78 29.43 -19.22
N SER A 455 -48.16 29.41 -20.47
CA SER A 455 -49.54 29.16 -20.88
C SER A 455 -49.70 27.70 -21.33
N MET A 456 -50.66 27.00 -20.73
CA MET A 456 -50.99 25.60 -21.05
C MET A 456 -52.48 25.49 -21.37
N SER A 457 -52.87 24.52 -22.21
CA SER A 457 -54.27 24.24 -22.43
C SER A 457 -54.70 23.06 -21.59
N ILE A 458 -55.66 23.26 -20.68
CA ILE A 458 -56.29 22.24 -19.84
C ILE A 458 -57.77 22.21 -20.16
N ASP A 459 -58.29 21.04 -20.60
CA ASP A 459 -59.70 20.85 -21.00
C ASP A 459 -60.21 21.92 -22.00
N GLY A 460 -59.36 22.39 -22.91
CA GLY A 460 -59.67 23.42 -23.94
C GLY A 460 -59.68 24.83 -23.43
N GLN A 461 -59.30 25.08 -22.20
CA GLN A 461 -59.14 26.42 -21.62
C GLN A 461 -57.67 26.75 -21.44
N GLU A 462 -57.30 28.03 -21.69
CA GLU A 462 -55.95 28.54 -21.44
C GLU A 462 -55.72 28.66 -19.93
N PHE A 463 -54.72 27.98 -19.42
CA PHE A 463 -54.26 28.00 -18.02
C PHE A 463 -52.88 28.60 -17.93
N ILE A 464 -52.75 29.69 -17.16
CA ILE A 464 -51.46 30.36 -16.96
C ILE A 464 -50.84 29.92 -15.64
N LEU A 465 -49.74 29.26 -15.72
CA LEU A 465 -48.92 28.94 -14.55
C LEU A 465 -48.19 30.18 -14.06
N SER A 466 -48.36 30.51 -12.81
CA SER A 466 -47.60 31.52 -12.11
C SER A 466 -46.70 30.92 -11.05
N TYR A 467 -45.83 31.69 -10.44
CA TYR A 467 -45.02 31.23 -9.33
C TYR A 467 -44.91 32.31 -8.25
N ASN A 468 -44.75 31.86 -7.02
CA ASN A 468 -44.40 32.67 -5.88
C ASN A 468 -42.90 32.75 -5.69
N THR A 469 -42.41 33.81 -5.11
CA THR A 469 -40.98 34.04 -4.89
C THR A 469 -40.70 34.54 -3.48
N GLY A 470 -39.79 33.88 -2.79
CA GLY A 470 -39.22 34.35 -1.53
C GLY A 470 -37.74 34.70 -1.68
N ILE A 471 -37.30 35.80 -1.12
CA ILE A 471 -35.97 36.36 -1.35
C ILE A 471 -35.28 36.66 -0.04
N ALA A 472 -34.00 36.22 0.06
CA ALA A 472 -33.08 36.61 1.14
C ALA A 472 -31.80 37.21 0.55
N PHE A 473 -31.24 38.20 1.25
CA PHE A 473 -30.05 38.92 0.82
C PHE A 473 -28.82 38.58 1.68
N MET A 474 -27.69 38.35 1.07
CA MET A 474 -26.40 38.37 1.73
C MET A 474 -25.78 39.77 1.60
N PRO A 475 -25.29 40.41 2.66
CA PRO A 475 -25.11 39.87 4.02
C PRO A 475 -26.31 40.08 4.97
N ASP A 476 -27.34 40.83 4.58
CA ASP A 476 -28.37 41.34 5.48
C ASP A 476 -29.16 40.24 6.19
N ASP A 477 -29.51 39.18 5.47
CA ASP A 477 -30.32 38.08 5.98
C ASP A 477 -29.48 36.85 6.40
N GLY A 478 -28.22 36.79 6.06
CA GLY A 478 -27.35 35.67 6.44
C GLY A 478 -25.98 35.72 5.78
N ALA A 479 -25.07 34.90 6.31
CA ALA A 479 -23.68 34.82 5.86
C ALA A 479 -23.27 33.40 5.37
N ASP A 480 -24.21 32.46 5.30
CA ASP A 480 -24.03 31.12 4.82
C ASP A 480 -25.23 30.66 3.98
N VAL A 481 -24.99 29.65 3.11
CA VAL A 481 -26.02 29.18 2.15
C VAL A 481 -27.25 28.63 2.86
N ARG A 482 -27.07 27.89 3.94
CA ARG A 482 -28.18 27.22 4.64
C ARG A 482 -29.13 28.26 5.24
N THR A 483 -28.60 29.27 5.92
CA THR A 483 -29.37 30.37 6.49
C THR A 483 -30.12 31.17 5.42
N LEU A 484 -29.46 31.46 4.29
CA LEU A 484 -30.09 32.22 3.20
C LEU A 484 -31.20 31.43 2.51
N VAL A 485 -30.99 30.12 2.27
CA VAL A 485 -32.01 29.23 1.71
C VAL A 485 -33.23 29.16 2.66
N GLU A 486 -32.99 28.94 3.96
CA GLU A 486 -34.08 28.87 4.97
C GLU A 486 -34.87 30.17 5.03
N LYS A 487 -34.21 31.32 4.98
CA LYS A 487 -34.86 32.62 5.01
C LYS A 487 -35.63 32.93 3.71
N ALA A 488 -35.08 32.57 2.57
CA ALA A 488 -35.78 32.66 1.29
C ALA A 488 -37.03 31.77 1.27
N ASP A 489 -36.95 30.53 1.81
CA ASP A 489 -38.07 29.61 1.93
C ASP A 489 -39.18 30.21 2.87
N ARG A 490 -38.79 30.77 4.02
CA ARG A 490 -39.76 31.45 4.90
C ARG A 490 -40.48 32.62 4.20
N ALA A 491 -39.76 33.41 3.41
CA ALA A 491 -40.35 34.48 2.62
C ALA A 491 -41.29 33.91 1.52
N LEU A 492 -40.91 32.79 0.87
CA LEU A 492 -41.74 32.09 -0.10
C LEU A 492 -43.04 31.57 0.53
N ASN A 493 -42.97 31.00 1.70
CA ASN A 493 -44.14 30.51 2.44
C ASN A 493 -45.10 31.66 2.80
N GLN A 494 -44.57 32.86 3.11
CA GLN A 494 -45.41 34.03 3.29
C GLN A 494 -46.04 34.53 1.98
N ALA A 495 -45.28 34.48 0.86
CA ALA A 495 -45.81 34.81 -0.46
C ALA A 495 -46.98 33.89 -0.84
N LYS A 496 -46.87 32.59 -0.60
CA LYS A 496 -47.94 31.60 -0.84
C LYS A 496 -49.22 31.87 -0.04
N ARG A 497 -49.10 32.34 1.22
CA ARG A 497 -50.24 32.69 2.08
C ARG A 497 -51.01 33.93 1.60
N GLU A 498 -50.35 34.85 0.92
CA GLU A 498 -50.95 36.07 0.40
C GLU A 498 -51.59 35.94 -0.98
N GLY A 499 -51.44 34.77 -1.60
CA GLY A 499 -52.03 34.43 -2.89
C GLY A 499 -51.02 34.17 -4.01
N LYS A 500 -51.53 34.13 -5.23
CA LYS A 500 -50.74 33.74 -6.41
C LYS A 500 -49.87 34.88 -6.93
N GLY A 501 -48.70 34.55 -7.45
CA GLY A 501 -47.78 35.47 -8.12
C GLY A 501 -47.18 36.50 -7.19
N LYS A 502 -47.00 36.21 -5.93
CA LYS A 502 -46.48 37.15 -4.94
C LYS A 502 -44.95 37.05 -4.81
N ILE A 503 -44.34 38.19 -4.50
CA ILE A 503 -42.91 38.30 -4.23
C ILE A 503 -42.76 38.84 -2.81
N LYS A 504 -41.97 38.13 -1.97
CA LYS A 504 -41.68 38.55 -0.59
C LYS A 504 -40.18 38.56 -0.32
N PHE A 505 -39.79 39.57 0.48
CA PHE A 505 -38.44 39.75 0.96
C PHE A 505 -38.39 39.46 2.45
N TYR A 506 -37.42 38.66 2.88
CA TYR A 506 -37.31 38.21 4.26
C TYR A 506 -37.15 39.42 5.24
N ASN A 507 -36.28 40.37 4.94
CA ASN A 507 -36.02 41.57 5.76
C ASN A 507 -37.28 42.40 6.01
N LYS A 508 -38.14 42.57 5.01
CA LYS A 508 -39.42 43.28 5.14
C LYS A 508 -40.43 42.56 6.03
N LEU A 509 -40.33 41.22 6.14
CA LEU A 509 -41.18 40.43 7.05
C LEU A 509 -40.84 40.65 8.52
N GLU A 510 -39.53 40.75 8.84
CA GLU A 510 -39.09 41.04 10.21
C GLU A 510 -39.50 42.44 10.66
N GLU A 511 -39.45 43.44 9.80
CA GLU A 511 -39.91 44.80 10.09
C GLU A 511 -41.42 44.84 10.48
N VAL A 512 -42.25 44.15 9.70
CA VAL A 512 -43.71 44.06 9.98
C VAL A 512 -43.97 43.32 11.29
N THR A 513 -43.26 42.23 11.55
CA THR A 513 -43.42 41.45 12.77
C THR A 513 -42.96 42.23 14.02
N ASN A 514 -41.87 42.99 13.91
CA ASN A 514 -41.39 43.84 14.99
C ASN A 514 -42.32 45.03 15.27
N LEU A 515 -42.89 45.64 14.24
CA LEU A 515 -43.88 46.72 14.38
C LEU A 515 -45.19 46.22 15.02
N GLN A 516 -45.61 44.98 14.76
CA GLN A 516 -46.75 44.35 15.41
C GLN A 516 -46.49 44.02 16.88
N ARG A 517 -45.24 43.61 17.23
CA ARG A 517 -44.83 43.37 18.63
C ARG A 517 -44.71 44.64 19.45
N LEU A 518 -44.39 45.77 18.82
CA LEU A 518 -44.28 47.07 19.48
C LEU A 518 -45.66 47.76 19.68
N LYS A 519 -46.72 47.24 19.06
CA LYS A 519 -48.11 47.75 19.22
C LYS A 519 -48.96 46.99 20.24
N ILE A 520 -48.35 45.97 20.90
CA ILE A 520 -48.89 45.25 22.06
C ILE A 520 -48.19 45.75 23.32
#